data_de5027a11e93a5438ddfe052c383ba26
#
_entry.id   de5027a11e93a5438ddfe052c383ba26
#
_cell.length_a   1.000
_cell.length_b   1.000
_cell.length_c   1.000
_cell.angle_alpha   90.00
_cell.angle_beta   90.00
_cell.angle_gamma   90.00
#
_symmetry.space_group_name_H-M   'P 1'
#
loop_
_entity.id
_entity.type
_entity.pdbx_description
1 polymer ?
#
loop_
_entity_poly.entity_id
_entity_poly.type
_entity_poly.pdbx_seq_one_letter_code
_entity_poly.pdbx_strand_id
1 'polypeptide(L)'
;MLSGAIVAGVVFGLYFALVGLGLNLVFGVMRIVNLAHGDVLMLGGYAAWWLLSAFGVHPLIAAVLVLVVFIALGFPLYYLVVPQLQRARDAEMLSLILFFGLSQVIEAVTTIAVGTTERSLPGRVLGIGPVILLGARMPKPWVFSGVVSAVAVAGLYLYLYRTRLGMLTRAVMVSRDEALATGIDVHRVSALAFGIALGLAGIAGVFAPFMLGSITPAMGPDINLTAFAVIVVGTLGNPLGTVVGGIIYGVALMLMQTYYSSWANLLPNLLLIAVLLVRPEGLFGRKTRRA
;
A
#
# COMPACT_ATOMS: atom_id res chain seq x y z
N MET A 1 -26.69 4.07 -11.89
CA MET A 1 -25.28 4.45 -12.11
C MET A 1 -24.59 4.86 -10.81
N LEU A 2 -25.15 5.78 -10.01
CA LEU A 2 -24.52 6.24 -8.74
C LEU A 2 -24.25 5.09 -7.74
N SER A 3 -25.25 4.25 -7.47
CA SER A 3 -25.09 3.10 -6.56
C SER A 3 -23.99 2.12 -7.01
N GLY A 4 -23.91 1.88 -8.33
CA GLY A 4 -22.86 1.04 -8.90
C GLY A 4 -21.45 1.63 -8.71
N ALA A 5 -21.28 2.92 -8.93
CA ALA A 5 -20.02 3.61 -8.72
C ALA A 5 -19.59 3.59 -7.23
N ILE A 6 -20.54 3.75 -6.29
CA ILE A 6 -20.25 3.67 -4.85
C ILE A 6 -19.81 2.26 -4.47
N VAL A 7 -20.52 1.21 -4.90
CA VAL A 7 -20.16 -0.18 -4.56
C VAL A 7 -18.81 -0.55 -5.16
N ALA A 8 -18.56 -0.21 -6.43
CA ALA A 8 -17.24 -0.40 -7.05
C ALA A 8 -16.16 0.41 -6.31
N GLY A 9 -16.49 1.63 -5.91
CA GLY A 9 -15.61 2.50 -5.13
C GLY A 9 -15.20 1.91 -3.80
N VAL A 10 -16.10 1.23 -3.08
CA VAL A 10 -15.75 0.53 -1.84
C VAL A 10 -14.79 -0.64 -2.11
N VAL A 11 -15.00 -1.41 -3.18
CA VAL A 11 -14.10 -2.51 -3.59
C VAL A 11 -12.71 -1.98 -3.92
N PHE A 12 -12.62 -0.92 -4.72
CA PHE A 12 -11.35 -0.23 -5.01
C PHE A 12 -10.76 0.41 -3.75
N GLY A 13 -11.59 0.94 -2.88
CA GLY A 13 -11.19 1.52 -1.61
C GLY A 13 -10.50 0.52 -0.67
N LEU A 14 -10.98 -0.71 -0.61
CA LEU A 14 -10.32 -1.79 0.14
C LEU A 14 -8.95 -2.14 -0.45
N TYR A 15 -8.81 -2.12 -1.77
CA TYR A 15 -7.53 -2.31 -2.44
C TYR A 15 -6.56 -1.17 -2.12
N PHE A 16 -6.98 0.08 -2.26
CA PHE A 16 -6.14 1.23 -1.93
C PHE A 16 -5.85 1.35 -0.43
N ALA A 17 -6.75 0.89 0.43
CA ALA A 17 -6.48 0.75 1.85
C ALA A 17 -5.32 -0.23 2.11
N LEU A 18 -5.29 -1.39 1.41
CA LEU A 18 -4.18 -2.34 1.50
C LEU A 18 -2.86 -1.70 1.05
N VAL A 19 -2.87 -0.99 -0.09
CA VAL A 19 -1.70 -0.26 -0.61
C VAL A 19 -1.21 0.77 0.43
N GLY A 20 -2.11 1.58 0.97
CA GLY A 20 -1.77 2.61 1.96
C GLY A 20 -1.32 2.04 3.30
N LEU A 21 -1.88 0.92 3.76
CA LEU A 21 -1.55 0.34 5.06
C LEU A 21 -0.10 -0.11 5.16
N GLY A 22 0.50 -0.65 4.10
CA GLY A 22 1.92 -0.98 4.08
C GLY A 22 2.78 0.27 4.29
N LEU A 23 2.52 1.33 3.53
CA LEU A 23 3.24 2.60 3.66
C LEU A 23 3.02 3.25 5.03
N ASN A 24 1.78 3.23 5.53
CA ASN A 24 1.43 3.80 6.84
C ASN A 24 2.08 3.04 8.00
N LEU A 25 2.27 1.73 7.89
CA LEU A 25 2.97 0.93 8.91
C LEU A 25 4.44 1.33 9.00
N VAL A 26 5.13 1.51 7.86
CA VAL A 26 6.53 1.99 7.82
C VAL A 26 6.62 3.38 8.45
N PHE A 27 5.79 4.31 8.02
CA PHE A 27 5.80 5.68 8.55
C PHE A 27 5.47 5.70 10.06
N GLY A 28 4.45 4.97 10.48
CA GLY A 28 4.01 4.94 11.88
C GLY A 28 5.09 4.42 12.84
N VAL A 29 5.84 3.38 12.45
CA VAL A 29 6.84 2.75 13.31
C VAL A 29 8.20 3.47 13.25
N MET A 30 8.60 3.97 12.09
CA MET A 30 9.97 4.43 11.84
C MET A 30 10.08 5.93 11.59
N ARG A 31 8.97 6.62 11.33
CA ARG A 31 8.92 8.04 10.96
C ARG A 31 9.76 8.37 9.71
N ILE A 32 9.88 7.43 8.80
CA ILE A 32 10.55 7.57 7.51
C ILE A 32 9.55 7.40 6.38
N VAL A 33 9.79 8.10 5.28
CA VAL A 33 8.96 8.05 4.07
C VAL A 33 9.61 7.11 3.06
N ASN A 34 8.94 6.01 2.73
CA ASN A 34 9.42 5.04 1.75
C ASN A 34 8.84 5.36 0.36
N LEU A 35 9.58 6.13 -0.45
CA LEU A 35 9.17 6.44 -1.82
C LEU A 35 9.31 5.27 -2.80
N ALA A 36 10.00 4.20 -2.43
CA ALA A 36 10.08 2.98 -3.22
C ALA A 36 8.93 1.97 -2.93
N HIS A 37 7.94 2.34 -2.11
CA HIS A 37 6.84 1.43 -1.75
C HIS A 37 6.00 1.01 -2.96
N GLY A 38 5.73 1.95 -3.89
CA GLY A 38 5.03 1.69 -5.14
C GLY A 38 5.82 0.75 -6.07
N ASP A 39 7.15 0.84 -6.06
CA ASP A 39 8.01 -0.05 -6.85
C ASP A 39 8.03 -1.47 -6.28
N VAL A 40 7.98 -1.62 -4.95
CA VAL A 40 7.81 -2.94 -4.32
C VAL A 40 6.48 -3.55 -4.72
N LEU A 41 5.40 -2.76 -4.76
CA LEU A 41 4.11 -3.22 -5.28
C LEU A 41 4.23 -3.65 -6.74
N MET A 42 4.85 -2.85 -7.58
CA MET A 42 5.11 -3.15 -8.99
C MET A 42 5.87 -4.48 -9.15
N LEU A 43 6.91 -4.72 -8.36
CA LEU A 43 7.64 -5.99 -8.33
C LEU A 43 6.75 -7.17 -7.94
N GLY A 44 5.80 -6.99 -7.01
CA GLY A 44 4.78 -7.99 -6.68
C GLY A 44 3.91 -8.37 -7.88
N GLY A 45 3.53 -7.39 -8.68
CA GLY A 45 2.78 -7.58 -9.93
C GLY A 45 3.58 -8.35 -10.98
N TYR A 46 4.84 -7.99 -11.20
CA TYR A 46 5.72 -8.71 -12.11
C TYR A 46 6.02 -10.14 -11.63
N ALA A 47 6.18 -10.35 -10.33
CA ALA A 47 6.32 -11.70 -9.76
C ALA A 47 5.08 -12.56 -10.05
N ALA A 48 3.88 -12.01 -9.88
CA ALA A 48 2.64 -12.72 -10.20
C ALA A 48 2.52 -13.02 -11.70
N TRP A 49 2.86 -12.05 -12.55
CA TRP A 49 2.87 -12.24 -14.00
C TRP A 49 3.85 -13.33 -14.40
N TRP A 50 5.06 -13.33 -13.87
CA TRP A 50 6.07 -14.35 -14.16
C TRP A 50 5.67 -15.73 -13.66
N LEU A 51 5.19 -15.85 -12.42
CA LEU A 51 4.73 -17.11 -11.84
C LEU A 51 3.56 -17.73 -12.62
N LEU A 52 2.61 -16.91 -13.07
CA LEU A 52 1.50 -17.39 -13.90
C LEU A 52 1.98 -17.79 -15.31
N SER A 53 2.82 -16.97 -15.92
CA SER A 53 3.25 -17.17 -17.33
C SER A 53 4.21 -18.35 -17.47
N ALA A 54 5.14 -18.54 -16.53
CA ALA A 54 6.16 -19.59 -16.58
C ALA A 54 5.71 -20.92 -15.98
N PHE A 55 4.91 -20.87 -14.91
CA PHE A 55 4.55 -22.05 -14.11
C PHE A 55 3.05 -22.31 -13.98
N GLY A 56 2.20 -21.44 -14.52
CA GLY A 56 0.74 -21.55 -14.38
C GLY A 56 0.23 -21.36 -12.96
N VAL A 57 1.02 -20.72 -12.08
CA VAL A 57 0.68 -20.56 -10.65
C VAL A 57 -0.49 -19.59 -10.51
N HIS A 58 -1.53 -20.03 -9.79
CA HIS A 58 -2.71 -19.22 -9.54
C HIS A 58 -2.37 -17.97 -8.69
N PRO A 59 -2.95 -16.77 -8.98
CA PRO A 59 -2.63 -15.53 -8.28
C PRO A 59 -2.75 -15.57 -6.76
N LEU A 60 -3.64 -16.38 -6.20
CA LEU A 60 -3.71 -16.58 -4.73
C LEU A 60 -2.46 -17.22 -4.16
N ILE A 61 -1.94 -18.24 -4.84
CA ILE A 61 -0.70 -18.92 -4.42
C ILE A 61 0.47 -17.96 -4.59
N ALA A 62 0.49 -17.23 -5.72
CA ALA A 62 1.49 -16.17 -5.97
C ALA A 62 1.46 -15.11 -4.85
N ALA A 63 0.27 -14.69 -4.38
CA ALA A 63 0.15 -13.73 -3.29
C ALA A 63 0.77 -14.23 -1.98
N VAL A 64 0.57 -15.51 -1.63
CA VAL A 64 1.18 -16.12 -0.44
C VAL A 64 2.69 -16.23 -0.59
N LEU A 65 3.19 -16.65 -1.75
CA LEU A 65 4.62 -16.75 -2.02
C LEU A 65 5.30 -15.37 -1.95
N VAL A 66 4.70 -14.38 -2.62
CA VAL A 66 5.19 -12.99 -2.63
C VAL A 66 5.18 -12.40 -1.22
N LEU A 67 4.11 -12.63 -0.44
CA LEU A 67 4.03 -12.19 0.96
C LEU A 67 5.22 -12.73 1.77
N VAL A 68 5.45 -14.04 1.72
CA VAL A 68 6.53 -14.69 2.51
C VAL A 68 7.90 -14.19 2.06
N VAL A 69 8.14 -14.15 0.75
CA VAL A 69 9.42 -13.69 0.17
C VAL A 69 9.68 -12.22 0.53
N PHE A 70 8.67 -11.35 0.40
CA PHE A 70 8.85 -9.91 0.65
C PHE A 70 8.99 -9.60 2.14
N ILE A 71 8.31 -10.34 3.01
CA ILE A 71 8.58 -10.26 4.46
C ILE A 71 10.03 -10.68 4.75
N ALA A 72 10.48 -11.79 4.19
CA ALA A 72 11.83 -12.30 4.40
C ALA A 72 12.91 -11.34 3.86
N LEU A 73 12.67 -10.71 2.70
CA LEU A 73 13.57 -9.69 2.12
C LEU A 73 13.54 -8.38 2.92
N GLY A 74 12.42 -8.05 3.53
CA GLY A 74 12.28 -6.85 4.34
C GLY A 74 13.22 -6.81 5.54
N PHE A 75 13.49 -7.96 6.16
CA PHE A 75 14.41 -8.04 7.30
C PHE A 75 15.83 -7.56 6.97
N PRO A 76 16.56 -8.14 6.01
CA PRO A 76 17.91 -7.69 5.68
C PRO A 76 17.92 -6.25 5.14
N LEU A 77 16.90 -5.87 4.35
CA LEU A 77 16.77 -4.50 3.85
C LEU A 77 16.61 -3.48 4.98
N TYR A 78 15.82 -3.81 6.02
CA TYR A 78 15.70 -2.97 7.19
C TYR A 78 17.07 -2.71 7.83
N TYR A 79 17.83 -3.76 8.18
CA TYR A 79 19.11 -3.63 8.86
C TYR A 79 20.18 -2.94 8.02
N LEU A 80 20.11 -3.10 6.70
CA LEU A 80 21.03 -2.44 5.76
C LEU A 80 20.79 -0.94 5.66
N VAL A 81 19.53 -0.49 5.72
CA VAL A 81 19.14 0.87 5.34
C VAL A 81 18.67 1.70 6.54
N VAL A 82 17.70 1.22 7.29
CA VAL A 82 16.95 2.03 8.25
C VAL A 82 17.77 2.49 9.45
N PRO A 83 18.60 1.66 10.10
CA PRO A 83 19.41 2.12 11.24
C PRO A 83 20.40 3.21 10.87
N GLN A 84 20.92 3.20 9.64
CA GLN A 84 21.85 4.23 9.16
C GLN A 84 21.13 5.58 8.97
N LEU A 85 19.91 5.53 8.40
CA LEU A 85 19.06 6.72 8.25
C LEU A 85 18.70 7.34 9.60
N GLN A 86 18.33 6.51 10.58
CA GLN A 86 17.91 6.98 11.90
C GLN A 86 19.04 7.61 12.74
N ARG A 87 20.30 7.37 12.39
CA ARG A 87 21.45 8.03 13.00
C ARG A 87 21.76 9.40 12.38
N ALA A 88 21.17 9.72 11.24
CA ALA A 88 21.40 10.98 10.58
C ALA A 88 20.71 12.14 11.32
N ARG A 89 21.25 13.34 11.16
CA ARG A 89 20.72 14.58 11.77
C ARG A 89 19.31 14.91 11.28
N ASP A 90 19.02 14.57 10.01
CA ASP A 90 17.72 14.73 9.37
C ASP A 90 17.34 13.41 8.67
N ALA A 91 16.85 12.46 9.48
CA ALA A 91 16.49 11.13 9.01
C ALA A 91 15.32 11.16 8.01
N GLU A 92 14.39 12.11 8.16
CA GLU A 92 13.21 12.22 7.31
C GLU A 92 13.61 12.66 5.89
N MET A 93 14.36 13.74 5.77
CA MET A 93 14.86 14.23 4.48
C MET A 93 15.78 13.22 3.79
N LEU A 94 16.69 12.60 4.54
CA LEU A 94 17.61 11.60 3.99
C LEU A 94 16.88 10.35 3.51
N SER A 95 15.78 9.96 4.20
CA SER A 95 14.95 8.84 3.75
C SER A 95 14.27 9.13 2.42
N LEU A 96 13.78 10.35 2.20
CA LEU A 96 13.19 10.75 0.92
C LEU A 96 14.19 10.59 -0.22
N ILE A 97 15.41 11.12 -0.04
CA ILE A 97 16.46 11.04 -1.08
C ILE A 97 16.85 9.60 -1.36
N LEU A 98 17.09 8.78 -0.32
CA LEU A 98 17.51 7.40 -0.47
C LEU A 98 16.44 6.54 -1.13
N PHE A 99 15.20 6.60 -0.65
CA PHE A 99 14.12 5.78 -1.21
C PHE A 99 13.67 6.27 -2.59
N PHE A 100 13.81 7.56 -2.90
CA PHE A 100 13.65 8.03 -4.28
C PHE A 100 14.74 7.45 -5.19
N GLY A 101 16.02 7.50 -4.79
CA GLY A 101 17.10 6.88 -5.55
C GLY A 101 16.90 5.37 -5.73
N LEU A 102 16.44 4.67 -4.67
CA LEU A 102 16.13 3.25 -4.74
C LEU A 102 14.97 2.97 -5.70
N SER A 103 13.93 3.79 -5.70
CA SER A 103 12.81 3.72 -6.66
C SER A 103 13.33 3.77 -8.10
N GLN A 104 14.19 4.76 -8.43
CA GLN A 104 14.76 4.89 -9.76
C GLN A 104 15.61 3.67 -10.17
N VAL A 105 16.36 3.09 -9.23
CA VAL A 105 17.15 1.87 -9.48
C VAL A 105 16.24 0.67 -9.75
N ILE A 106 15.18 0.50 -8.95
CA ILE A 106 14.22 -0.60 -9.14
C ILE A 106 13.51 -0.46 -10.49
N GLU A 107 13.05 0.73 -10.84
CA GLU A 107 12.41 1.02 -12.13
C GLU A 107 13.35 0.70 -13.30
N ALA A 108 14.59 1.20 -13.26
CA ALA A 108 15.59 0.97 -14.29
C ALA A 108 15.93 -0.52 -14.45
N VAL A 109 16.21 -1.23 -13.36
CA VAL A 109 16.50 -2.67 -13.37
C VAL A 109 15.32 -3.46 -13.93
N THR A 110 14.09 -3.13 -13.50
CA THR A 110 12.89 -3.80 -14.01
C THR A 110 12.69 -3.54 -15.50
N THR A 111 12.92 -2.31 -15.96
CA THR A 111 12.84 -1.94 -17.37
C THR A 111 13.85 -2.70 -18.21
N ILE A 112 15.08 -2.88 -17.73
CA ILE A 112 16.12 -3.66 -18.42
C ILE A 112 15.73 -5.15 -18.47
N ALA A 113 15.17 -5.69 -17.38
CA ALA A 113 14.87 -7.11 -17.27
C ALA A 113 13.60 -7.54 -18.04
N VAL A 114 12.54 -6.71 -18.05
CA VAL A 114 11.20 -7.09 -18.54
C VAL A 114 10.77 -6.26 -19.77
N GLY A 115 11.49 -5.17 -20.07
CA GLY A 115 11.14 -4.19 -21.10
C GLY A 115 10.11 -3.17 -20.63
N THR A 116 9.79 -2.22 -21.50
CA THR A 116 8.85 -1.10 -21.21
C THR A 116 7.39 -1.45 -21.51
N THR A 117 7.12 -2.62 -22.10
CA THR A 117 5.76 -3.03 -22.49
C THR A 117 4.89 -3.31 -21.28
N GLU A 118 3.65 -2.84 -21.36
CA GLU A 118 2.63 -3.17 -20.36
C GLU A 118 2.40 -4.67 -20.27
N ARG A 119 2.28 -5.18 -19.06
CA ARG A 119 1.91 -6.57 -18.78
C ARG A 119 0.55 -6.61 -18.08
N SER A 120 -0.31 -7.49 -18.55
CA SER A 120 -1.61 -7.75 -17.93
C SER A 120 -1.75 -9.22 -17.58
N LEU A 121 -2.66 -9.52 -16.68
CA LEU A 121 -3.05 -10.90 -16.36
C LEU A 121 -4.46 -11.17 -16.87
N PRO A 122 -4.68 -12.34 -17.50
CA PRO A 122 -6.03 -12.66 -18.02
C PRO A 122 -7.02 -12.76 -16.86
N GLY A 123 -8.04 -11.91 -16.88
CA GLY A 123 -9.08 -11.88 -15.83
C GLY A 123 -9.77 -13.22 -15.60
N ARG A 124 -9.82 -14.09 -16.63
CA ARG A 124 -10.37 -15.45 -16.56
C ARG A 124 -9.74 -16.32 -15.47
N VAL A 125 -8.51 -16.05 -15.06
CA VAL A 125 -7.81 -16.80 -14.00
C VAL A 125 -8.49 -16.62 -12.64
N LEU A 126 -9.11 -15.46 -12.39
CA LEU A 126 -9.90 -15.18 -11.19
C LEU A 126 -11.41 -15.42 -11.39
N GLY A 127 -11.80 -15.88 -12.58
CA GLY A 127 -13.17 -16.22 -12.94
C GLY A 127 -13.73 -15.39 -14.09
N ILE A 128 -14.70 -15.98 -14.78
CA ILE A 128 -15.34 -15.39 -15.98
C ILE A 128 -16.69 -14.77 -15.59
N GLY A 129 -17.04 -13.69 -16.28
CA GLY A 129 -18.34 -13.02 -16.19
C GLY A 129 -18.43 -11.95 -15.09
N PRO A 130 -19.52 -11.20 -15.08
CA PRO A 130 -19.79 -10.20 -14.04
C PRO A 130 -20.37 -10.81 -12.78
N VAL A 131 -20.12 -10.20 -11.65
CA VAL A 131 -20.84 -10.43 -10.38
C VAL A 131 -21.78 -9.25 -10.15
N ILE A 132 -22.98 -9.56 -9.67
CA ILE A 132 -23.92 -8.53 -9.22
C ILE A 132 -23.81 -8.42 -7.71
N LEU A 133 -23.26 -7.32 -7.24
CA LEU A 133 -23.12 -7.02 -5.82
C LEU A 133 -23.95 -5.76 -5.51
N LEU A 134 -24.94 -5.91 -4.62
CA LEU A 134 -25.85 -4.82 -4.24
C LEU A 134 -26.46 -4.05 -5.46
N GLY A 135 -26.79 -4.78 -6.53
CA GLY A 135 -27.32 -4.21 -7.77
C GLY A 135 -26.28 -3.64 -8.74
N ALA A 136 -25.02 -3.60 -8.37
CA ALA A 136 -23.91 -3.18 -9.24
C ALA A 136 -23.32 -4.36 -9.99
N ARG A 137 -23.17 -4.26 -11.31
CA ARG A 137 -22.45 -5.23 -12.14
C ARG A 137 -21.00 -4.87 -12.22
N MET A 138 -20.11 -5.76 -11.78
CA MET A 138 -18.67 -5.55 -11.86
C MET A 138 -17.92 -6.85 -12.22
N PRO A 139 -16.71 -6.75 -12.80
CA PRO A 139 -15.90 -7.92 -13.14
C PRO A 139 -15.58 -8.75 -11.90
N LYS A 140 -15.64 -10.09 -12.03
CA LYS A 140 -15.24 -11.01 -10.94
C LYS A 140 -13.85 -10.71 -10.39
N PRO A 141 -12.80 -10.41 -11.22
CA PRO A 141 -11.48 -10.08 -10.71
C PRO A 141 -11.47 -8.91 -9.72
N TRP A 142 -12.30 -7.88 -9.91
CA TRP A 142 -12.38 -6.75 -8.99
C TRP A 142 -12.89 -7.17 -7.61
N VAL A 143 -14.02 -7.90 -7.60
CA VAL A 143 -14.62 -8.40 -6.35
C VAL A 143 -13.65 -9.32 -5.63
N PHE A 144 -13.01 -10.24 -6.37
CA PHE A 144 -12.03 -11.16 -5.83
C PHE A 144 -10.83 -10.43 -5.21
N SER A 145 -10.24 -9.48 -5.94
CA SER A 145 -9.12 -8.66 -5.45
C SER A 145 -9.52 -7.83 -4.23
N GLY A 146 -10.73 -7.26 -4.22
CA GLY A 146 -11.28 -6.54 -3.08
C GLY A 146 -11.44 -7.41 -1.84
N VAL A 147 -11.94 -8.66 -2.01
CA VAL A 147 -12.05 -9.63 -0.90
C VAL A 147 -10.67 -10.00 -0.35
N VAL A 148 -9.69 -10.29 -1.22
CA VAL A 148 -8.32 -10.57 -0.76
C VAL A 148 -7.72 -9.37 -0.04
N SER A 149 -7.94 -8.16 -0.55
CA SER A 149 -7.50 -6.93 0.10
C SER A 149 -8.15 -6.78 1.49
N ALA A 150 -9.45 -7.04 1.61
CA ALA A 150 -10.16 -7.01 2.90
C ALA A 150 -9.60 -8.04 3.89
N VAL A 151 -9.30 -9.26 3.42
CA VAL A 151 -8.68 -10.31 4.24
C VAL A 151 -7.27 -9.90 4.68
N ALA A 152 -6.46 -9.33 3.81
CA ALA A 152 -5.12 -8.85 4.15
C ALA A 152 -5.17 -7.68 5.16
N VAL A 153 -6.10 -6.73 4.97
CA VAL A 153 -6.38 -5.65 5.92
C VAL A 153 -6.80 -6.22 7.28
N ALA A 154 -7.75 -7.15 7.31
CA ALA A 154 -8.19 -7.81 8.54
C ALA A 154 -7.05 -8.58 9.21
N GLY A 155 -6.21 -9.26 8.44
CA GLY A 155 -5.01 -9.95 8.92
C GLY A 155 -4.03 -9.00 9.61
N LEU A 156 -3.76 -7.82 9.03
CA LEU A 156 -2.94 -6.80 9.66
C LEU A 156 -3.59 -6.28 10.96
N TYR A 157 -4.92 -6.12 10.96
CA TYR A 157 -5.64 -5.72 12.18
C TYR A 157 -5.53 -6.77 13.29
N LEU A 158 -5.73 -8.04 12.95
CA LEU A 158 -5.55 -9.14 13.89
C LEU A 158 -4.11 -9.18 14.42
N TYR A 159 -3.12 -8.98 13.56
CA TYR A 159 -1.73 -8.84 13.98
C TYR A 159 -1.56 -7.70 14.99
N LEU A 160 -1.98 -6.48 14.64
CA LEU A 160 -1.76 -5.29 15.47
C LEU A 160 -2.52 -5.35 16.81
N TYR A 161 -3.73 -5.90 16.84
CA TYR A 161 -4.60 -5.79 18.03
C TYR A 161 -4.75 -7.09 18.84
N ARG A 162 -4.38 -8.24 18.26
CA ARG A 162 -4.55 -9.56 18.92
C ARG A 162 -3.23 -10.28 19.19
N THR A 163 -2.08 -9.79 18.69
CA THR A 163 -0.80 -10.45 18.94
C THR A 163 0.10 -9.63 19.88
N ARG A 164 1.01 -10.31 20.60
CA ARG A 164 2.02 -9.66 21.43
C ARG A 164 2.96 -8.76 20.60
N LEU A 165 3.40 -9.23 19.44
CA LEU A 165 4.26 -8.45 18.53
C LEU A 165 3.54 -7.22 17.99
N GLY A 166 2.25 -7.33 17.66
CA GLY A 166 1.43 -6.19 17.24
C GLY A 166 1.25 -5.15 18.34
N MET A 167 1.11 -5.59 19.59
CA MET A 167 1.07 -4.67 20.74
C MET A 167 2.39 -3.89 20.87
N LEU A 168 3.53 -4.57 20.74
CA LEU A 168 4.85 -3.93 20.74
C LEU A 168 4.99 -2.96 19.54
N THR A 169 4.52 -3.36 18.35
CA THR A 169 4.51 -2.48 17.17
C THR A 169 3.72 -1.20 17.43
N ARG A 170 2.53 -1.29 18.03
CA ARG A 170 1.73 -0.10 18.39
C ARG A 170 2.41 0.74 19.46
N ALA A 171 3.07 0.16 20.45
CA ALA A 171 3.84 0.90 21.44
C ALA A 171 4.94 1.74 20.79
N VAL A 172 5.70 1.16 19.85
CA VAL A 172 6.73 1.89 19.08
C VAL A 172 6.12 2.99 18.18
N MET A 173 4.93 2.75 17.60
CA MET A 173 4.22 3.77 16.81
C MET A 173 3.79 4.98 17.64
N VAL A 174 3.45 4.79 18.92
CA VAL A 174 3.07 5.89 19.82
C VAL A 174 4.29 6.70 20.22
N SER A 175 5.32 6.06 20.77
CA SER A 175 6.56 6.72 21.19
C SER A 175 7.72 5.72 21.15
N ARG A 176 8.67 5.97 20.25
CA ARG A 176 9.87 5.14 20.11
C ARG A 176 10.75 5.17 21.37
N ASP A 177 10.92 6.37 21.96
CA ASP A 177 11.80 6.59 23.10
C ASP A 177 11.23 5.95 24.36
N GLU A 178 9.93 6.06 24.57
CA GLU A 178 9.25 5.41 25.69
C GLU A 178 9.27 3.88 25.53
N ALA A 179 9.11 3.36 24.29
CA ALA A 179 9.22 1.94 24.02
C ALA A 179 10.63 1.41 24.36
N LEU A 180 11.68 2.16 23.98
CA LEU A 180 13.07 1.84 24.36
C LEU A 180 13.25 1.85 25.88
N ALA A 181 12.71 2.85 26.56
CA ALA A 181 12.82 2.97 28.03
C ALA A 181 12.14 1.81 28.78
N THR A 182 11.11 1.19 28.18
CA THR A 182 10.46 -0.01 28.75
C THR A 182 11.15 -1.33 28.36
N GLY A 183 12.30 -1.27 27.67
CA GLY A 183 13.07 -2.45 27.28
C GLY A 183 12.61 -3.16 26.00
N ILE A 184 11.75 -2.52 25.21
CA ILE A 184 11.33 -3.09 23.91
C ILE A 184 12.50 -3.00 22.92
N ASP A 185 12.82 -4.12 22.27
CA ASP A 185 13.76 -4.14 21.14
C ASP A 185 13.11 -3.49 19.91
N VAL A 186 13.25 -2.17 19.83
CA VAL A 186 12.63 -1.35 18.77
C VAL A 186 13.18 -1.73 17.39
N HIS A 187 14.43 -2.17 17.29
CA HIS A 187 15.01 -2.57 16.00
C HIS A 187 14.36 -3.85 15.46
N ARG A 188 14.12 -4.85 16.30
CA ARG A 188 13.42 -6.08 15.88
C ARG A 188 11.98 -5.81 15.51
N VAL A 189 11.28 -5.01 16.30
CA VAL A 189 9.90 -4.62 16.02
C VAL A 189 9.80 -3.84 14.70
N SER A 190 10.71 -2.90 14.48
CA SER A 190 10.74 -2.11 13.23
C SER A 190 11.09 -2.97 12.02
N ALA A 191 12.03 -3.92 12.15
CA ALA A 191 12.39 -4.84 11.06
C ALA A 191 11.19 -5.73 10.66
N LEU A 192 10.44 -6.24 11.65
CA LEU A 192 9.23 -7.00 11.38
C LEU A 192 8.14 -6.15 10.71
N ALA A 193 7.91 -4.93 11.22
CA ALA A 193 6.95 -4.01 10.63
C ALA A 193 7.32 -3.63 9.19
N PHE A 194 8.61 -3.41 8.91
CA PHE A 194 9.11 -3.15 7.57
C PHE A 194 8.89 -4.34 6.63
N GLY A 195 9.21 -5.55 7.08
CA GLY A 195 8.94 -6.77 6.32
C GLY A 195 7.45 -6.98 6.02
N ILE A 196 6.58 -6.82 7.03
CA ILE A 196 5.12 -6.89 6.84
C ILE A 196 4.65 -5.85 5.82
N ALA A 197 5.16 -4.63 5.89
CA ALA A 197 4.80 -3.55 4.95
C ALA A 197 5.17 -3.91 3.51
N LEU A 198 6.38 -4.46 3.27
CA LEU A 198 6.78 -4.94 1.94
C LEU A 198 5.90 -6.12 1.48
N GLY A 199 5.56 -7.04 2.38
CA GLY A 199 4.66 -8.15 2.08
C GLY A 199 3.25 -7.69 1.68
N LEU A 200 2.69 -6.68 2.36
CA LEU A 200 1.40 -6.08 2.00
C LEU A 200 1.45 -5.37 0.65
N ALA A 201 2.53 -4.62 0.37
CA ALA A 201 2.76 -4.05 -0.95
C ALA A 201 2.83 -5.14 -2.03
N GLY A 202 3.54 -6.23 -1.75
CA GLY A 202 3.64 -7.38 -2.64
C GLY A 202 2.28 -8.01 -2.96
N ILE A 203 1.43 -8.26 -1.95
CA ILE A 203 0.06 -8.75 -2.17
C ILE A 203 -0.74 -7.76 -3.03
N ALA A 204 -0.71 -6.47 -2.70
CA ALA A 204 -1.38 -5.45 -3.50
C ALA A 204 -0.90 -5.48 -4.95
N GLY A 205 0.41 -5.67 -5.14
CA GLY A 205 1.04 -5.81 -6.47
C GLY A 205 0.53 -7.00 -7.25
N VAL A 206 0.39 -8.18 -6.64
CA VAL A 206 -0.17 -9.37 -7.30
C VAL A 206 -1.54 -9.09 -7.91
N PHE A 207 -2.36 -8.28 -7.24
CA PHE A 207 -3.71 -7.94 -7.69
C PHE A 207 -3.78 -6.64 -8.51
N ALA A 208 -2.68 -5.88 -8.62
CA ALA A 208 -2.62 -4.65 -9.43
C ALA A 208 -3.06 -4.83 -10.88
N PRO A 209 -2.63 -5.88 -11.62
CA PRO A 209 -3.07 -6.08 -13.02
C PRO A 209 -4.58 -6.26 -13.15
N PHE A 210 -5.24 -6.79 -12.13
CA PHE A 210 -6.70 -7.00 -12.14
C PHE A 210 -7.48 -5.74 -11.75
N MET A 211 -6.92 -4.91 -10.87
CA MET A 211 -7.55 -3.69 -10.38
C MET A 211 -7.27 -2.48 -11.27
N LEU A 212 -6.04 -2.38 -11.76
CA LEU A 212 -5.57 -1.24 -12.56
C LEU A 212 -5.53 -1.53 -14.07
N GLY A 213 -5.70 -2.82 -14.46
CA GLY A 213 -5.72 -3.26 -15.86
C GLY A 213 -4.37 -3.76 -16.37
N SER A 214 -3.27 -3.10 -16.04
CA SER A 214 -1.91 -3.48 -16.43
C SER A 214 -0.89 -3.08 -15.37
N ILE A 215 0.33 -3.60 -15.54
CA ILE A 215 1.52 -3.17 -14.80
C ILE A 215 2.59 -2.70 -15.78
N THR A 216 3.29 -1.64 -15.40
CA THR A 216 4.43 -1.10 -16.14
C THR A 216 5.59 -0.83 -15.18
N PRO A 217 6.85 -0.82 -15.65
CA PRO A 217 7.97 -0.48 -14.77
C PRO A 217 7.88 0.92 -14.16
N ALA A 218 7.26 1.87 -14.87
CA ALA A 218 7.14 3.26 -14.45
C ALA A 218 5.93 3.54 -13.53
N MET A 219 5.14 2.52 -13.12
CA MET A 219 3.94 2.75 -12.31
C MET A 219 4.21 3.05 -10.83
N GLY A 220 5.43 2.75 -10.35
CA GLY A 220 5.79 2.88 -8.93
C GLY A 220 5.51 4.25 -8.33
N PRO A 221 6.01 5.36 -8.93
CA PRO A 221 5.77 6.71 -8.42
C PRO A 221 4.28 7.09 -8.34
N ASP A 222 3.46 6.74 -9.33
CA ASP A 222 2.02 7.07 -9.34
C ASP A 222 1.26 6.31 -8.24
N ILE A 223 1.60 5.04 -8.04
CA ILE A 223 1.04 4.23 -6.95
C ILE A 223 1.47 4.79 -5.59
N ASN A 224 2.72 5.24 -5.48
CA ASN A 224 3.24 5.81 -4.26
C ASN A 224 2.52 7.13 -3.90
N LEU A 225 2.30 7.99 -4.89
CA LEU A 225 1.51 9.22 -4.73
C LEU A 225 0.08 8.90 -4.26
N THR A 226 -0.55 7.88 -4.87
CA THR A 226 -1.89 7.42 -4.47
C THR A 226 -1.89 6.88 -3.04
N ALA A 227 -0.92 6.05 -2.67
CA ALA A 227 -0.77 5.55 -1.30
C ALA A 227 -0.60 6.70 -0.30
N PHE A 228 0.18 7.70 -0.67
CA PHE A 228 0.39 8.91 0.14
C PHE A 228 -0.92 9.69 0.33
N ALA A 229 -1.68 9.90 -0.73
CA ALA A 229 -3.00 10.55 -0.65
C ALA A 229 -3.92 9.79 0.33
N VAL A 230 -3.98 8.46 0.23
CA VAL A 230 -4.80 7.62 1.11
C VAL A 230 -4.40 7.76 2.58
N ILE A 231 -3.10 7.71 2.90
CA ILE A 231 -2.64 7.80 4.30
C ILE A 231 -2.75 9.21 4.88
N VAL A 232 -2.59 10.24 4.05
CA VAL A 232 -2.78 11.64 4.47
C VAL A 232 -4.26 11.93 4.75
N VAL A 233 -5.17 11.49 3.87
CA VAL A 233 -6.61 11.56 4.11
C VAL A 233 -6.97 10.84 5.41
N GLY A 234 -6.45 9.63 5.60
CA GLY A 234 -6.74 8.79 6.76
C GLY A 234 -6.05 9.20 8.05
N THR A 235 -4.99 9.94 7.99
CA THR A 235 -4.03 10.30 9.06
C THR A 235 -2.80 9.39 9.08
N LEU A 236 -1.65 10.01 8.96
CA LEU A 236 -0.34 9.37 9.06
C LEU A 236 -0.15 8.65 10.40
N GLY A 237 0.31 7.40 10.37
CA GLY A 237 0.54 6.58 11.56
C GLY A 237 -0.74 5.99 12.18
N ASN A 238 -1.91 6.15 11.56
CA ASN A 238 -3.17 5.58 12.05
C ASN A 238 -3.71 4.50 11.06
N PRO A 239 -3.59 3.20 11.36
CA PRO A 239 -4.08 2.14 10.47
C PRO A 239 -5.59 2.20 10.20
N LEU A 240 -6.42 2.54 11.21
CA LEU A 240 -7.87 2.71 11.03
C LEU A 240 -8.18 3.85 10.07
N GLY A 241 -7.48 4.97 10.25
CA GLY A 241 -7.60 6.12 9.38
C GLY A 241 -7.29 5.74 7.93
N THR A 242 -6.24 4.94 7.69
CA THR A 242 -5.87 4.50 6.34
C THR A 242 -6.97 3.70 5.65
N VAL A 243 -7.68 2.83 6.37
CA VAL A 243 -8.80 2.08 5.78
C VAL A 243 -9.92 3.02 5.35
N VAL A 244 -10.28 3.97 6.21
CA VAL A 244 -11.30 4.97 5.88
C VAL A 244 -10.82 5.87 4.73
N GLY A 245 -9.56 6.31 4.75
CA GLY A 245 -8.94 7.08 3.68
C GLY A 245 -8.96 6.33 2.34
N GLY A 246 -8.65 5.04 2.36
CA GLY A 246 -8.72 4.17 1.18
C GLY A 246 -10.15 4.07 0.62
N ILE A 247 -11.16 3.88 1.48
CA ILE A 247 -12.56 3.83 1.06
C ILE A 247 -13.00 5.17 0.46
N ILE A 248 -12.66 6.29 1.11
CA ILE A 248 -12.98 7.64 0.58
C ILE A 248 -12.31 7.83 -0.79
N TYR A 249 -11.02 7.49 -0.90
CA TYR A 249 -10.29 7.57 -2.16
C TYR A 249 -10.92 6.72 -3.26
N GLY A 250 -11.23 5.44 -2.97
CA GLY A 250 -11.81 4.52 -3.94
C GLY A 250 -13.19 4.96 -4.42
N VAL A 251 -14.05 5.45 -3.51
CA VAL A 251 -15.37 5.98 -3.87
C VAL A 251 -15.22 7.25 -4.73
N ALA A 252 -14.35 8.18 -4.34
CA ALA A 252 -14.08 9.38 -5.11
C ALA A 252 -13.52 9.03 -6.51
N LEU A 253 -12.61 8.06 -6.61
CA LEU A 253 -12.05 7.60 -7.88
C LEU A 253 -13.14 7.05 -8.81
N MET A 254 -13.99 6.16 -8.32
CA MET A 254 -15.06 5.56 -9.14
C MET A 254 -16.11 6.58 -9.55
N LEU A 255 -16.41 7.56 -8.70
CA LEU A 255 -17.29 8.66 -9.06
C LEU A 255 -16.65 9.55 -10.14
N MET A 256 -15.38 9.92 -9.99
CA MET A 256 -14.69 10.71 -11.01
C MET A 256 -14.55 9.92 -12.32
N GLN A 257 -14.22 8.65 -12.31
CA GLN A 257 -14.17 7.83 -13.52
C GLN A 257 -15.53 7.71 -14.21
N THR A 258 -16.63 7.71 -13.45
CA THR A 258 -18.00 7.60 -14.02
C THR A 258 -18.49 8.91 -14.63
N TYR A 259 -18.21 10.06 -14.02
CA TYR A 259 -18.78 11.35 -14.41
C TYR A 259 -17.77 12.31 -15.05
N TYR A 260 -16.49 12.20 -14.71
CA TYR A 260 -15.40 13.11 -15.08
C TYR A 260 -14.11 12.35 -15.39
N SER A 261 -14.15 11.35 -16.28
CA SER A 261 -13.06 10.40 -16.53
C SER A 261 -11.71 11.07 -16.85
N SER A 262 -11.72 12.18 -17.58
CA SER A 262 -10.50 12.93 -17.92
C SER A 262 -9.78 13.54 -16.70
N TRP A 263 -10.46 13.70 -15.57
CA TRP A 263 -9.92 14.30 -14.35
C TRP A 263 -9.54 13.26 -13.30
N ALA A 264 -9.88 11.99 -13.54
CA ALA A 264 -9.67 10.92 -12.55
C ALA A 264 -8.21 10.76 -12.13
N ASN A 265 -7.26 10.94 -13.06
CA ASN A 265 -5.83 10.84 -12.77
C ASN A 265 -5.29 11.98 -11.88
N LEU A 266 -6.01 13.08 -11.76
CA LEU A 266 -5.64 14.18 -10.87
C LEU A 266 -6.13 13.98 -9.42
N LEU A 267 -6.98 12.98 -9.18
CA LEU A 267 -7.62 12.76 -7.88
C LEU A 267 -6.63 12.67 -6.71
N PRO A 268 -5.51 11.91 -6.79
CA PRO A 268 -4.55 11.85 -5.68
C PRO A 268 -4.03 13.24 -5.29
N ASN A 269 -3.65 14.04 -6.30
CA ASN A 269 -3.14 15.40 -6.10
C ASN A 269 -4.20 16.33 -5.51
N LEU A 270 -5.42 16.29 -6.05
CA LEU A 270 -6.54 17.11 -5.57
C LEU A 270 -6.90 16.79 -4.12
N LEU A 271 -6.93 15.50 -3.76
CA LEU A 271 -7.21 15.08 -2.39
C LEU A 271 -6.09 15.49 -1.43
N LEU A 272 -4.82 15.36 -1.82
CA LEU A 272 -3.69 15.83 -1.02
C LEU A 272 -3.79 17.32 -0.75
N ILE A 273 -3.99 18.13 -1.78
CA ILE A 273 -4.12 19.59 -1.62
C ILE A 273 -5.32 19.92 -0.74
N ALA A 274 -6.48 19.34 -1.00
CA ALA A 274 -7.69 19.61 -0.23
C ALA A 274 -7.52 19.28 1.25
N VAL A 275 -6.95 18.09 1.57
CA VAL A 275 -6.76 17.67 2.97
C VAL A 275 -5.72 18.53 3.66
N LEU A 276 -4.59 18.84 3.02
CA LEU A 276 -3.54 19.67 3.61
C LEU A 276 -4.01 21.10 3.90
N LEU A 277 -4.89 21.65 3.06
CA LEU A 277 -5.46 22.99 3.27
C LEU A 277 -6.54 23.01 4.34
N VAL A 278 -7.39 21.97 4.44
CA VAL A 278 -8.55 21.96 5.34
C VAL A 278 -8.24 21.29 6.69
N ARG A 279 -7.50 20.19 6.68
CA ARG A 279 -7.13 19.38 7.85
C ARG A 279 -5.76 18.72 7.68
N PRO A 280 -4.67 19.45 7.93
CA PRO A 280 -3.31 18.93 7.74
C PRO A 280 -2.98 17.72 8.61
N GLU A 281 -3.70 17.52 9.74
CA GLU A 281 -3.54 16.34 10.59
C GLU A 281 -4.29 15.09 10.06
N GLY A 282 -5.03 15.20 8.96
CA GLY A 282 -5.92 14.16 8.43
C GLY A 282 -7.26 14.05 9.17
N LEU A 283 -8.13 13.13 8.74
CA LEU A 283 -9.50 13.01 9.28
C LEU A 283 -9.53 12.58 10.76
N PHE A 284 -8.59 11.76 11.20
CA PHE A 284 -8.50 11.20 12.56
C PHE A 284 -7.34 11.80 13.37
N GLY A 285 -6.69 12.85 12.87
CA GLY A 285 -5.60 13.56 13.56
C GLY A 285 -6.09 14.22 14.86
N ARG A 286 -5.31 14.10 15.92
CA ARG A 286 -5.54 14.85 17.16
C ARG A 286 -4.93 16.23 17.03
N LYS A 287 -5.69 17.28 17.28
CA LYS A 287 -5.14 18.63 17.38
C LYS A 287 -4.11 18.63 18.52
N THR A 288 -2.84 18.67 18.19
CA THR A 288 -1.81 19.01 19.17
C THR A 288 -2.06 20.45 19.58
N ARG A 289 -2.47 20.66 20.86
CA ARG A 289 -2.43 22.01 21.44
C ARG A 289 -0.97 22.47 21.32
N ARG A 290 -0.74 23.45 20.47
CA ARG A 290 0.50 24.24 20.54
C ARG A 290 0.44 24.96 21.90
N ALA A 291 1.30 24.53 22.83
CA ALA A 291 1.58 25.29 24.05
C ALA A 291 2.49 26.45 23.69
#